data_bf0891664c7d51d15847191984a68151
#
_entry.id   bf0891664c7d51d15847191984a68151
#
_cell.length_a   1.000
_cell.length_b   1.000
_cell.length_c   1.000
_cell.angle_alpha   90.00
_cell.angle_beta   90.00
_cell.angle_gamma   90.00
#
_symmetry.space_group_name_H-M   'P 1'
#
loop_
_entity.id
_entity.type
_entity.pdbx_description
1 polymer ?
#
loop_
_entity_poly.entity_id
_entity_poly.type
_entity_poly.pdbx_seq_one_letter_code
_entity_poly.pdbx_strand_id
1 'polypeptide(L)'
;MNMKTILTGAIALTCVTTFGGVLGSEGGVLGARKGTMRTTSKKMVANKLRECEFLLNKNYKKDAKVYLCLFSASWCPPCRAEMPRIAKTYAEMLKDDPDIELIHFSRDRDESKAKAWAKEHDVKFPVVKPKGGNPLGLHCNGIPHLFIIKANGVLLEEGHPMRLFTEEKLRELKK
;
A
#
# COMPACT_ATOMS: atom_id res chain seq x y z
N MET A 1 -9.49 58.49 1.06
CA MET A 1 -8.37 59.28 1.59
C MET A 1 -7.54 58.32 2.42
N ASN A 2 -6.38 57.93 2.12
CA ASN A 2 -5.11 58.26 1.52
C ASN A 2 -4.47 56.91 1.09
N MET A 3 -4.07 56.65 0.01
CA MET A 3 -2.97 56.92 -0.93
C MET A 3 -1.61 57.22 -0.29
N LYS A 4 -0.62 56.35 -0.51
CA LYS A 4 0.82 56.61 -0.78
C LYS A 4 1.55 55.27 -0.74
N THR A 5 2.20 54.79 -1.72
CA THR A 5 3.16 55.24 -2.73
C THR A 5 4.41 54.34 -2.64
N ILE A 6 4.59 53.58 -3.68
CA ILE A 6 5.76 53.15 -4.47
C ILE A 6 7.15 53.30 -3.80
N LEU A 7 7.98 52.23 -3.85
CA LEU A 7 9.35 52.37 -4.28
C LEU A 7 9.90 51.13 -4.99
N THR A 8 10.28 51.34 -6.23
CA THR A 8 11.04 50.50 -7.16
C THR A 8 12.52 50.38 -6.74
N GLY A 9 13.11 49.24 -6.94
CA GLY A 9 14.53 49.06 -6.85
C GLY A 9 15.03 47.88 -7.67
N ALA A 10 15.26 48.11 -8.96
CA ALA A 10 15.97 47.21 -9.84
C ALA A 10 17.48 47.39 -9.66
N ILE A 11 18.22 46.30 -9.47
CA ILE A 11 19.68 46.29 -9.71
C ILE A 11 19.99 45.08 -10.56
N ALA A 12 20.32 45.37 -11.80
CA ALA A 12 21.00 44.46 -12.71
C ALA A 12 22.54 44.66 -12.52
N LEU A 13 23.28 43.60 -12.54
CA LEU A 13 24.70 43.64 -12.98
C LEU A 13 25.20 42.23 -13.30
N THR A 14 25.34 41.95 -14.56
CA THR A 14 26.46 41.67 -15.46
C THR A 14 27.31 40.42 -15.21
N CYS A 15 27.14 39.57 -16.14
CA CYS A 15 28.01 38.72 -16.93
C CYS A 15 29.52 38.83 -16.71
N VAL A 16 30.18 37.69 -16.43
CA VAL A 16 31.58 37.47 -16.88
C VAL A 16 31.69 36.05 -17.41
N THR A 17 31.92 35.95 -18.70
CA THR A 17 32.35 34.79 -19.44
C THR A 17 33.85 34.60 -19.28
N THR A 18 34.31 33.39 -18.96
CA THR A 18 35.66 32.97 -19.35
C THR A 18 35.62 31.59 -19.99
N PHE A 19 36.02 31.59 -21.21
CA PHE A 19 36.27 30.48 -22.12
C PHE A 19 37.57 29.78 -21.71
N GLY A 20 37.61 28.47 -21.65
CA GLY A 20 38.79 27.67 -21.49
C GLY A 20 38.49 26.21 -21.79
N GLY A 21 38.68 25.83 -23.04
CA GLY A 21 38.53 24.46 -23.49
C GLY A 21 39.75 23.61 -23.18
N VAL A 22 39.52 22.34 -22.88
CA VAL A 22 40.45 21.26 -23.20
C VAL A 22 39.64 20.03 -23.55
N LEU A 23 39.92 19.50 -24.73
CA LEU A 23 39.47 18.22 -25.25
C LEU A 23 40.16 17.07 -24.48
N GLY A 24 39.42 16.12 -24.01
CA GLY A 24 39.91 14.87 -23.48
C GLY A 24 38.79 13.81 -23.60
N SER A 25 38.87 13.01 -24.65
CA SER A 25 38.09 11.79 -24.83
C SER A 25 38.56 10.74 -23.84
N GLU A 26 37.63 10.09 -23.11
CA GLU A 26 37.77 8.68 -22.77
C GLU A 26 36.51 8.14 -22.02
N GLY A 27 35.96 7.06 -22.54
CA GLY A 27 35.39 5.92 -21.83
C GLY A 27 34.25 6.17 -20.83
N GLY A 28 33.01 6.27 -21.31
CA GLY A 28 31.82 6.21 -20.46
C GLY A 28 31.64 4.86 -19.84
N VAL A 29 32.02 4.67 -18.58
CA VAL A 29 31.49 3.60 -17.73
C VAL A 29 30.16 4.06 -17.23
N LEU A 30 29.10 3.35 -17.64
CA LEU A 30 27.74 3.50 -17.08
C LEU A 30 27.81 3.21 -15.59
N GLY A 31 28.02 4.24 -14.81
CA GLY A 31 27.88 4.19 -13.36
C GLY A 31 26.44 3.84 -12.99
N ALA A 32 26.21 2.59 -12.61
CA ALA A 32 24.99 2.18 -11.95
C ALA A 32 24.76 3.16 -10.78
N ARG A 33 23.75 4.00 -10.91
CA ARG A 33 23.29 4.84 -9.79
C ARG A 33 22.90 3.88 -8.68
N LYS A 34 23.74 3.74 -7.66
CA LYS A 34 23.38 3.16 -6.38
C LYS A 34 22.18 3.97 -5.88
N GLY A 35 20.99 3.44 -6.11
CA GLY A 35 19.78 3.99 -5.51
C GLY A 35 20.02 4.05 -4.02
N THR A 36 20.01 5.24 -3.47
CA THR A 36 20.07 5.48 -2.04
C THR A 36 18.96 4.65 -1.42
N MET A 37 19.32 3.61 -0.68
CA MET A 37 18.39 2.76 0.05
C MET A 37 17.69 3.68 1.04
N ARG A 38 16.50 4.19 0.67
CA ARG A 38 15.63 4.93 1.59
C ARG A 38 15.40 4.02 2.76
N THR A 39 15.85 4.42 3.94
CA THR A 39 15.57 3.74 5.20
C THR A 39 14.05 3.60 5.31
N THR A 40 13.55 2.41 5.00
CA THR A 40 12.12 2.15 4.99
C THR A 40 11.65 2.20 6.43
N SER A 41 10.78 3.13 6.76
CA SER A 41 10.22 3.26 8.11
C SER A 41 9.63 1.91 8.56
N LYS A 42 9.89 1.51 9.81
CA LYS A 42 9.32 0.29 10.42
C LYS A 42 7.79 0.21 10.32
N LYS A 43 7.11 1.35 10.16
CA LYS A 43 5.65 1.49 10.05
C LYS A 43 5.20 1.99 8.67
N MET A 44 5.96 1.74 7.62
CA MET A 44 5.67 2.25 6.28
C MET A 44 4.27 1.88 5.81
N VAL A 45 3.89 0.60 5.96
CA VAL A 45 2.58 0.10 5.52
C VAL A 45 1.45 0.80 6.27
N ALA A 46 1.51 0.85 7.61
CA ALA A 46 0.49 1.52 8.41
C ALA A 46 0.34 3.01 8.07
N ASN A 47 1.45 3.70 7.79
CA ASN A 47 1.43 5.10 7.39
C ASN A 47 0.75 5.30 6.04
N LYS A 48 1.05 4.44 5.06
CA LYS A 48 0.41 4.48 3.74
C LYS A 48 -1.07 4.11 3.79
N LEU A 49 -1.48 3.18 4.64
CA LEU A 49 -2.88 2.81 4.82
C LEU A 49 -3.76 3.96 5.35
N ARG A 50 -3.18 5.00 5.97
CA ARG A 50 -3.93 6.21 6.36
C ARG A 50 -4.49 6.98 5.15
N GLU A 51 -3.92 6.79 3.97
CA GLU A 51 -4.37 7.39 2.72
C GLU A 51 -5.58 6.65 2.11
N CYS A 52 -5.90 5.45 2.63
CA CYS A 52 -7.04 4.66 2.15
C CYS A 52 -8.36 5.16 2.72
N GLU A 53 -9.39 5.12 1.90
CA GLU A 53 -10.76 5.27 2.35
C GLU A 53 -11.35 3.90 2.70
N PHE A 54 -11.70 3.72 3.97
CA PHE A 54 -12.27 2.46 4.46
C PHE A 54 -13.79 2.44 4.37
N LEU A 55 -14.33 1.33 3.88
CA LEU A 55 -15.75 1.04 3.83
C LEU A 55 -16.26 0.51 5.18
N LEU A 56 -15.48 -0.38 5.80
CA LEU A 56 -15.76 -1.03 7.07
C LEU A 56 -14.49 -1.18 7.90
N ASN A 57 -14.67 -1.25 9.23
CA ASN A 57 -13.61 -1.62 10.18
C ASN A 57 -12.31 -0.81 10.00
N LYS A 58 -12.42 0.50 9.88
CA LYS A 58 -11.27 1.40 9.64
C LYS A 58 -10.17 1.40 10.70
N ASN A 59 -10.45 0.80 11.86
CA ASN A 59 -9.50 0.70 12.97
C ASN A 59 -8.62 -0.55 12.79
N TYR A 60 -7.70 -0.51 11.83
CA TYR A 60 -6.73 -1.57 11.63
C TYR A 60 -5.57 -1.49 12.64
N LYS A 61 -4.85 -2.59 12.81
CA LYS A 61 -3.70 -2.72 13.72
C LYS A 61 -2.49 -2.00 13.14
N LYS A 62 -2.23 -0.79 13.62
CA LYS A 62 -1.16 0.08 13.12
C LYS A 62 0.25 -0.40 13.47
N ASP A 63 0.35 -1.28 14.46
CA ASP A 63 1.60 -1.82 14.98
C ASP A 63 1.83 -3.29 14.56
N ALA A 64 0.99 -3.82 13.67
CA ALA A 64 1.19 -5.15 13.12
C ALA A 64 2.56 -5.26 12.44
N LYS A 65 3.21 -6.42 12.61
CA LYS A 65 4.51 -6.75 12.00
C LYS A 65 4.35 -7.18 10.55
N VAL A 66 3.21 -7.82 10.25
CA VAL A 66 2.86 -8.37 8.94
C VAL A 66 1.47 -7.91 8.54
N TYR A 67 1.32 -7.50 7.29
CA TYR A 67 0.05 -7.16 6.66
C TYR A 67 -0.26 -8.12 5.53
N LEU A 68 -1.47 -8.65 5.55
CA LEU A 68 -2.05 -9.51 4.54
C LEU A 68 -2.99 -8.65 3.68
N CYS A 69 -2.58 -8.29 2.47
CA CYS A 69 -3.36 -7.42 1.59
C CYS A 69 -4.13 -8.29 0.58
N LEU A 70 -5.42 -8.48 0.83
CA LEU A 70 -6.32 -9.27 0.01
C LEU A 70 -7.00 -8.40 -1.04
N PHE A 71 -6.88 -8.77 -2.32
CA PHE A 71 -7.62 -8.19 -3.43
C PHE A 71 -8.71 -9.16 -3.87
N SER A 72 -9.98 -8.75 -3.76
CA SER A 72 -11.11 -9.58 -4.15
C SER A 72 -12.36 -8.74 -4.46
N ALA A 73 -13.42 -9.36 -4.97
CA ALA A 73 -14.68 -8.69 -5.30
C ALA A 73 -15.88 -9.64 -5.20
N SER A 74 -17.06 -9.09 -4.93
CA SER A 74 -18.32 -9.82 -4.79
C SER A 74 -18.79 -10.50 -6.08
N TRP A 75 -18.42 -9.95 -7.23
CA TRP A 75 -18.78 -10.48 -8.55
C TRP A 75 -17.85 -11.62 -9.04
N CYS A 76 -16.76 -11.88 -8.34
CA CYS A 76 -15.72 -12.84 -8.72
C CYS A 76 -16.05 -14.22 -8.11
N PRO A 77 -16.36 -15.26 -8.91
CA PRO A 77 -16.76 -16.57 -8.37
C PRO A 77 -15.73 -17.21 -7.44
N PRO A 78 -14.41 -17.29 -7.78
CA PRO A 78 -13.44 -17.84 -6.86
C PRO A 78 -13.26 -16.99 -5.59
N CYS A 79 -13.46 -15.67 -5.66
CA CYS A 79 -13.43 -14.82 -4.46
C CYS A 79 -14.58 -15.16 -3.50
N ARG A 80 -15.78 -15.40 -4.06
CA ARG A 80 -16.96 -15.79 -3.29
C ARG A 80 -16.79 -17.15 -2.60
N ALA A 81 -16.14 -18.10 -3.27
CA ALA A 81 -15.85 -19.41 -2.69
C ALA A 81 -14.87 -19.33 -1.51
N GLU A 82 -13.91 -18.41 -1.56
CA GLU A 82 -12.87 -18.28 -0.53
C GLU A 82 -13.29 -17.40 0.66
N MET A 83 -14.17 -16.42 0.48
CA MET A 83 -14.48 -15.42 1.51
C MET A 83 -15.02 -16.02 2.81
N PRO A 84 -15.93 -17.03 2.81
CA PRO A 84 -16.40 -17.63 4.06
C PRO A 84 -15.27 -18.20 4.91
N ARG A 85 -14.31 -18.91 4.26
CA ARG A 85 -13.15 -19.47 4.92
C ARG A 85 -12.23 -18.38 5.47
N ILE A 86 -11.96 -17.35 4.66
CA ILE A 86 -11.09 -16.23 5.07
C ILE A 86 -11.70 -15.50 6.27
N ALA A 87 -12.99 -15.20 6.24
CA ALA A 87 -13.70 -14.50 7.32
C ALA A 87 -13.65 -15.30 8.63
N LYS A 88 -13.93 -16.61 8.55
CA LYS A 88 -13.87 -17.53 9.68
C LYS A 88 -12.44 -17.59 10.26
N THR A 89 -11.43 -17.86 9.43
CA THR A 89 -10.03 -17.97 9.88
C THR A 89 -9.55 -16.66 10.50
N TYR A 90 -9.94 -15.52 9.94
CA TYR A 90 -9.61 -14.22 10.55
C TYR A 90 -10.22 -14.08 11.94
N ALA A 91 -11.49 -14.40 12.10
CA ALA A 91 -12.18 -14.30 13.39
C ALA A 91 -11.58 -15.21 14.45
N GLU A 92 -11.13 -16.40 14.07
CA GLU A 92 -10.57 -17.41 14.98
C GLU A 92 -9.09 -17.18 15.31
N MET A 93 -8.29 -16.70 14.36
CA MET A 93 -6.83 -16.68 14.49
C MET A 93 -6.20 -15.30 14.51
N LEU A 94 -6.80 -14.32 13.85
CA LEU A 94 -6.18 -13.03 13.61
C LEU A 94 -6.87 -11.87 14.33
N LYS A 95 -8.16 -11.95 14.60
CA LYS A 95 -8.91 -10.82 15.16
C LYS A 95 -8.22 -10.19 16.37
N ASP A 96 -7.76 -11.00 17.29
CA ASP A 96 -7.12 -10.56 18.54
C ASP A 96 -5.58 -10.68 18.53
N ASP A 97 -5.00 -11.09 17.40
CA ASP A 97 -3.55 -11.18 17.20
C ASP A 97 -2.96 -9.78 16.93
N PRO A 98 -2.01 -9.29 17.73
CA PRO A 98 -1.47 -7.94 17.55
C PRO A 98 -0.49 -7.83 16.37
N ASP A 99 0.10 -8.95 15.93
CA ASP A 99 1.24 -8.96 15.03
C ASP A 99 0.85 -9.08 13.56
N ILE A 100 -0.36 -9.59 13.25
CA ILE A 100 -0.84 -9.80 11.89
C ILE A 100 -2.14 -9.04 11.66
N GLU A 101 -2.23 -8.31 10.55
CA GLU A 101 -3.47 -7.66 10.11
C GLU A 101 -3.82 -8.05 8.69
N LEU A 102 -5.11 -8.32 8.44
CA LEU A 102 -5.66 -8.54 7.11
C LEU A 102 -6.39 -7.28 6.65
N ILE A 103 -6.00 -6.74 5.52
CA ILE A 103 -6.67 -5.61 4.86
C ILE A 103 -7.26 -6.09 3.53
N HIS A 104 -8.56 -5.92 3.36
CA HIS A 104 -9.22 -6.22 2.10
C HIS A 104 -9.33 -4.99 1.21
N PHE A 105 -8.73 -5.03 0.04
CA PHE A 105 -8.86 -4.04 -1.03
C PHE A 105 -9.97 -4.49 -1.98
N SER A 106 -11.17 -3.93 -1.83
CA SER A 106 -12.29 -4.29 -2.68
C SER A 106 -12.07 -3.85 -4.12
N ARG A 107 -12.28 -4.79 -5.05
CA ARG A 107 -12.28 -4.57 -6.50
C ARG A 107 -13.70 -4.51 -7.07
N ASP A 108 -14.69 -4.33 -6.22
CA ASP A 108 -16.05 -4.05 -6.65
C ASP A 108 -16.11 -2.71 -7.42
N ARG A 109 -17.14 -2.54 -8.21
CA ARG A 109 -17.39 -1.25 -8.90
C ARG A 109 -18.21 -0.30 -8.03
N ASP A 110 -18.94 -0.87 -7.06
CA ASP A 110 -19.97 -0.23 -6.27
C ASP A 110 -19.75 -0.52 -4.77
N GLU A 111 -19.75 0.54 -3.96
CA GLU A 111 -19.58 0.45 -2.51
C GLU A 111 -20.73 -0.31 -1.83
N SER A 112 -21.96 -0.18 -2.35
CA SER A 112 -23.12 -0.87 -1.76
C SER A 112 -23.01 -2.38 -1.90
N LYS A 113 -22.53 -2.87 -3.04
CA LYS A 113 -22.27 -4.30 -3.29
C LYS A 113 -21.12 -4.82 -2.43
N ALA A 114 -20.03 -4.08 -2.35
CA ALA A 114 -18.91 -4.43 -1.48
C ALA A 114 -19.33 -4.50 -0.01
N LYS A 115 -20.15 -3.55 0.45
CA LYS A 115 -20.68 -3.51 1.82
C LYS A 115 -21.64 -4.65 2.11
N ALA A 116 -22.58 -4.94 1.18
CA ALA A 116 -23.52 -6.02 1.31
C ALA A 116 -22.80 -7.37 1.42
N TRP A 117 -21.80 -7.58 0.55
CA TRP A 117 -21.02 -8.82 0.55
C TRP A 117 -20.17 -8.99 1.82
N ALA A 118 -19.53 -7.93 2.29
CA ALA A 118 -18.79 -7.97 3.55
C ALA A 118 -19.71 -8.26 4.75
N LYS A 119 -20.97 -7.76 4.74
CA LYS A 119 -21.97 -8.04 5.75
C LYS A 119 -22.48 -9.49 5.66
N GLU A 120 -22.71 -9.99 4.46
CA GLU A 120 -23.15 -11.39 4.22
C GLU A 120 -22.20 -12.41 4.86
N HIS A 121 -20.91 -12.13 4.81
CA HIS A 121 -19.86 -13.01 5.36
C HIS A 121 -19.36 -12.60 6.76
N ASP A 122 -20.05 -11.69 7.43
CA ASP A 122 -19.68 -11.19 8.77
C ASP A 122 -18.20 -10.78 8.87
N VAL A 123 -17.70 -10.08 7.84
CA VAL A 123 -16.31 -9.65 7.74
C VAL A 123 -15.93 -8.74 8.90
N LYS A 124 -14.90 -9.11 9.67
CA LYS A 124 -14.41 -8.38 10.84
C LYS A 124 -13.12 -7.60 10.56
N PHE A 125 -12.42 -7.91 9.47
CA PHE A 125 -11.21 -7.20 9.06
C PHE A 125 -11.53 -5.90 8.33
N PRO A 126 -10.56 -4.96 8.26
CA PRO A 126 -10.68 -3.72 7.52
C PRO A 126 -10.93 -3.93 6.03
N VAL A 127 -11.88 -3.18 5.49
CA VAL A 127 -12.23 -3.19 4.06
C VAL A 127 -12.03 -1.80 3.49
N VAL A 128 -11.10 -1.67 2.57
CA VAL A 128 -10.91 -0.47 1.74
C VAL A 128 -12.01 -0.45 0.68
N LYS A 129 -12.69 0.68 0.54
CA LYS A 129 -13.79 0.79 -0.43
C LYS A 129 -13.30 0.69 -1.89
N PRO A 130 -14.19 0.32 -2.81
CA PRO A 130 -13.88 0.39 -4.23
C PRO A 130 -13.33 1.76 -4.62
N LYS A 131 -12.20 1.80 -5.30
CA LYS A 131 -11.48 3.05 -5.64
C LYS A 131 -10.99 3.87 -4.42
N GLY A 132 -11.01 3.28 -3.22
CA GLY A 132 -10.58 3.92 -1.97
C GLY A 132 -9.07 4.09 -1.81
N GLY A 133 -8.31 3.87 -2.87
CA GLY A 133 -6.86 4.02 -2.92
C GLY A 133 -6.10 2.69 -2.80
N ASN A 134 -4.91 2.69 -3.36
CA ASN A 134 -3.91 1.62 -3.23
C ASN A 134 -2.52 2.25 -3.04
N PRO A 135 -2.29 2.91 -1.91
CA PRO A 135 -1.06 3.66 -1.67
C PRO A 135 0.17 2.76 -1.54
N LEU A 136 -0.05 1.45 -1.38
CA LEU A 136 1.03 0.46 -1.32
C LEU A 136 1.59 0.11 -2.71
N GLY A 137 0.89 0.48 -3.79
CA GLY A 137 1.30 0.18 -5.16
C GLY A 137 1.29 -1.31 -5.52
N LEU A 138 0.47 -2.11 -4.82
CA LEU A 138 0.36 -3.55 -5.07
C LEU A 138 -0.51 -3.80 -6.31
N HIS A 139 0.01 -4.58 -7.25
CA HIS A 139 -0.68 -4.90 -8.49
C HIS A 139 -0.78 -6.40 -8.70
N CYS A 140 -1.96 -6.89 -9.07
CA CYS A 140 -2.20 -8.28 -9.43
C CYS A 140 -2.99 -8.36 -10.75
N ASN A 141 -2.71 -9.38 -11.55
CA ASN A 141 -3.35 -9.61 -12.85
C ASN A 141 -4.71 -10.33 -12.72
N GLY A 142 -5.02 -10.87 -11.56
CA GLY A 142 -6.28 -11.58 -11.28
C GLY A 142 -6.65 -11.53 -9.81
N ILE A 143 -7.90 -11.88 -9.51
CA ILE A 143 -8.43 -11.99 -8.15
C ILE A 143 -9.12 -13.36 -7.97
N PRO A 144 -9.14 -13.92 -6.74
CA PRO A 144 -8.57 -13.37 -5.51
C PRO A 144 -7.06 -13.43 -5.49
N HIS A 145 -6.42 -12.41 -4.92
CA HIS A 145 -4.96 -12.35 -4.77
C HIS A 145 -4.60 -11.83 -3.38
N LEU A 146 -3.59 -12.43 -2.77
CA LEU A 146 -3.09 -12.08 -1.44
C LEU A 146 -1.61 -11.70 -1.52
N PHE A 147 -1.27 -10.56 -0.96
CA PHE A 147 0.11 -10.15 -0.71
C PHE A 147 0.41 -10.25 0.78
N ILE A 148 1.53 -10.84 1.14
CA ILE A 148 2.06 -10.91 2.50
C ILE A 148 3.25 -9.96 2.56
N ILE A 149 3.13 -8.88 3.33
CA ILE A 149 4.13 -7.83 3.41
C ILE A 149 4.51 -7.52 4.85
N LYS A 150 5.78 -7.24 5.12
CA LYS A 150 6.24 -6.75 6.42
C LYS A 150 5.79 -5.29 6.62
N ALA A 151 5.73 -4.85 7.87
CA ALA A 151 5.37 -3.46 8.23
C ALA A 151 6.24 -2.40 7.54
N ASN A 152 7.46 -2.73 7.16
CA ASN A 152 8.37 -1.88 6.40
C ASN A 152 8.15 -1.92 4.88
N GLY A 153 7.16 -2.70 4.40
CA GLY A 153 6.80 -2.82 2.98
C GLY A 153 7.55 -3.88 2.18
N VAL A 154 8.38 -4.67 2.83
CA VAL A 154 9.05 -5.80 2.16
C VAL A 154 8.01 -6.88 1.85
N LEU A 155 7.85 -7.21 0.57
CA LEU A 155 7.03 -8.32 0.12
C LEU A 155 7.69 -9.64 0.55
N LEU A 156 6.94 -10.46 1.27
CA LEU A 156 7.38 -11.80 1.68
C LEU A 156 6.92 -12.85 0.66
N GLU A 157 5.63 -12.80 0.31
CA GLU A 157 5.02 -13.75 -0.61
C GLU A 157 3.76 -13.16 -1.23
N GLU A 158 3.36 -13.66 -2.41
CA GLU A 158 2.11 -13.30 -3.05
C GLU A 158 1.49 -14.47 -3.82
N GLY A 159 0.18 -14.44 -4.04
CA GLY A 159 -0.53 -15.44 -4.82
C GLY A 159 -1.98 -15.67 -4.39
N HIS A 160 -2.51 -16.84 -4.72
CA HIS A 160 -3.89 -17.18 -4.40
C HIS A 160 -4.08 -17.42 -2.89
N PRO A 161 -5.13 -16.87 -2.23
CA PRO A 161 -5.35 -17.01 -0.79
C PRO A 161 -5.58 -18.48 -0.33
N MET A 162 -6.08 -19.36 -1.20
CA MET A 162 -6.20 -20.78 -0.87
C MET A 162 -4.86 -21.38 -0.43
N ARG A 163 -3.77 -20.96 -1.05
CA ARG A 163 -2.42 -21.44 -0.72
C ARG A 163 -1.78 -20.66 0.43
N LEU A 164 -2.00 -19.35 0.49
CA LEU A 164 -1.26 -18.45 1.38
C LEU A 164 -2.01 -18.10 2.68
N PHE A 165 -3.32 -18.22 2.71
CA PHE A 165 -4.14 -17.95 3.88
C PHE A 165 -4.58 -19.26 4.54
N THR A 166 -3.60 -20.02 5.02
CA THR A 166 -3.79 -21.30 5.75
C THR A 166 -3.38 -21.12 7.19
N GLU A 167 -3.94 -21.93 8.09
CA GLU A 167 -3.54 -21.90 9.50
C GLU A 167 -2.06 -22.13 9.70
N GLU A 168 -1.48 -23.07 8.93
CA GLU A 168 -0.05 -23.37 8.98
C GLU A 168 0.78 -22.14 8.64
N LYS A 169 0.46 -21.47 7.51
CA LYS A 169 1.15 -20.25 7.07
C LYS A 169 0.99 -19.12 8.08
N LEU A 170 -0.19 -18.95 8.64
CA LEU A 170 -0.43 -17.93 9.66
C LEU A 170 0.37 -18.18 10.93
N ARG A 171 0.52 -19.45 11.36
CA ARG A 171 1.38 -19.81 12.49
C ARG A 171 2.87 -19.59 12.20
N GLU A 172 3.29 -19.81 10.95
CA GLU A 172 4.67 -19.52 10.51
C GLU A 172 4.98 -18.01 10.60
N LEU A 173 4.06 -17.15 10.17
CA LEU A 173 4.22 -15.70 10.18
C LEU A 173 4.28 -15.08 11.60
N LYS A 174 3.87 -15.83 12.63
CA LYS A 174 3.93 -15.43 14.05
C LYS A 174 5.28 -15.73 14.73
N LYS A 175 6.15 -16.48 14.09
CA LYS A 175 7.49 -16.82 14.60
C LYS A 175 8.51 -15.73 14.29
#